data_0de768922a1edb8ba8cdfb71d789b10a
#
_entry.id   0de768922a1edb8ba8cdfb71d789b10a
#
_cell.length_a   1.000
_cell.length_b   1.000
_cell.length_c   1.000
_cell.angle_alpha   90.00
_cell.angle_beta   90.00
_cell.angle_gamma   90.00
#
_symmetry.space_group_name_H-M   'P 1'
#
loop_
_entity.id
_entity.type
_entity.pdbx_description
1 polymer ?
#
loop_
_entity_poly.entity_id
_entity_poly.type
_entity_poly.pdbx_seq_one_letter_code
_entity_poly.pdbx_strand_id
1 'polypeptide(L)'
;MPEACGPLASHEQITEATAPSSKLFRCNCVRRWVPLAYREELYHVLRLSGPLLISRILNFLLPFVITIFCGHLGNAELAGYALASATINVTTTATGCGLALACDTLVSQTFGSKNLKRVGEILQRSILILLLFCLPCWAILINAESILLTLKQEPEVTRIAQLYVMAFLPAVPAMFLHHLQVSYLQNQGIILPQMYTAVAANILNVATNYILLHSMKLGVMGSAAANSISQISICLFLFAYIRWKKLHVNTWGGWSTAALQEWGSYMKLAIPSTLMLCFEWWVYEIGGFLAGMLGEVDLAAQHVLLEVGAITYMFPLGVHAAACVRVGNALGAGDTNRALITSKVTLMISGVLAVLQGIMMGFSKSVVGYIFTSDESIVKIVSEILTLYVFLQFFDALVCVCSGILLGAGKQKIAALSNLICYYCIGLPVGISLMFLAELRILGLWLGLLICVIIQTCFFTTLIFKLNWKKVTEQAQKRAGKHAKVVCVQKAPSIGQSVLDTLVSEGQNNDEQTPDTGASASIPEPWDDITGNKVSATLRSCEVKNCVCNKQIHQDSFNFKLLHLDHVIFQFFFFNKSAKISTILCFSVNMGCCVYINEEKKLT
;
A
#
# COMPACT_ATOMS: atom_id res chain seq x y z
N MET A 1 51.43 -51.45 18.66
CA MET A 1 50.61 -51.13 17.48
C MET A 1 49.80 -49.90 17.84
N PRO A 2 50.11 -48.76 17.31
CA PRO A 2 49.33 -47.53 17.51
C PRO A 2 48.42 -47.28 16.30
N GLU A 3 47.13 -47.07 16.57
CA GLU A 3 46.15 -46.63 15.58
C GLU A 3 46.29 -45.12 15.34
N ALA A 4 46.37 -44.83 14.08
CA ALA A 4 46.46 -43.44 13.57
C ALA A 4 45.09 -42.72 13.63
N CYS A 5 45.05 -41.58 14.33
CA CYS A 5 43.97 -40.60 14.21
C CYS A 5 44.14 -39.84 12.91
N GLY A 6 43.24 -40.08 11.96
CA GLY A 6 43.12 -39.27 10.75
C GLY A 6 42.28 -37.99 11.00
N PRO A 7 42.56 -36.88 10.32
CA PRO A 7 41.81 -35.63 10.53
C PRO A 7 40.44 -35.67 9.88
N LEU A 8 39.40 -35.41 10.67
CA LEU A 8 38.03 -35.11 10.21
C LEU A 8 38.04 -33.78 9.47
N ALA A 9 38.12 -33.84 8.17
CA ALA A 9 37.76 -32.75 7.29
C ALA A 9 36.32 -32.95 6.82
N SER A 10 35.36 -32.48 7.59
CA SER A 10 33.99 -32.29 7.10
C SER A 10 33.92 -31.00 6.27
N HIS A 11 34.32 -31.08 5.00
CA HIS A 11 33.82 -30.18 3.98
C HIS A 11 32.33 -30.49 3.76
N GLU A 12 31.45 -29.82 4.48
CA GLU A 12 30.09 -29.61 4.01
C GLU A 12 30.19 -28.83 2.71
N GLN A 13 30.16 -29.55 1.61
CA GLN A 13 29.78 -28.99 0.32
C GLN A 13 28.35 -28.48 0.48
N ILE A 14 28.23 -27.16 0.76
CA ILE A 14 27.01 -26.41 0.52
C ILE A 14 26.77 -26.56 -0.98
N THR A 15 25.94 -27.54 -1.35
CA THR A 15 25.35 -27.64 -2.67
C THR A 15 24.65 -26.29 -2.90
N GLU A 16 25.27 -25.41 -3.69
CA GLU A 16 24.64 -24.27 -4.29
C GLU A 16 23.37 -24.77 -4.99
N ALA A 17 22.25 -24.64 -4.29
CA ALA A 17 20.95 -24.83 -4.89
C ALA A 17 20.89 -23.84 -6.07
N THR A 18 21.10 -24.35 -7.28
CA THR A 18 21.04 -23.58 -8.52
C THR A 18 19.81 -22.70 -8.48
N ALA A 19 20.03 -21.39 -8.38
CA ALA A 19 18.96 -20.41 -8.24
C ALA A 19 17.88 -20.68 -9.30
N PRO A 20 16.59 -20.71 -8.92
CA PRO A 20 15.51 -21.06 -9.86
C PRO A 20 15.51 -20.19 -11.13
N SER A 21 16.12 -19.00 -11.07
CA SER A 21 16.35 -18.11 -12.22
C SER A 21 17.26 -18.69 -13.30
N SER A 22 18.17 -19.60 -12.99
CA SER A 22 19.02 -20.26 -13.98
C SER A 22 18.25 -21.28 -14.85
N LYS A 23 17.12 -21.78 -14.34
CA LYS A 23 16.21 -22.70 -15.06
C LYS A 23 15.14 -21.96 -15.87
N LEU A 24 14.73 -20.74 -15.43
CA LEU A 24 13.85 -19.84 -16.17
C LEU A 24 14.67 -19.07 -17.23
N PHE A 25 14.07 -18.76 -18.35
CA PHE A 25 14.72 -18.04 -19.47
C PHE A 25 15.92 -18.80 -20.08
N ARG A 26 15.72 -20.08 -20.39
CA ARG A 26 16.71 -20.89 -21.11
C ARG A 26 17.04 -20.37 -22.52
N CYS A 27 16.22 -19.44 -23.06
CA CYS A 27 16.45 -18.85 -24.36
C CYS A 27 17.76 -18.05 -24.38
N ASN A 28 18.70 -18.44 -25.22
CA ASN A 28 20.04 -17.81 -25.32
C ASN A 28 19.95 -16.31 -25.63
N CYS A 29 18.92 -15.86 -26.36
CA CYS A 29 18.69 -14.46 -26.66
C CYS A 29 18.47 -13.63 -25.38
N VAL A 30 17.56 -14.07 -24.49
CA VAL A 30 17.27 -13.36 -23.23
C VAL A 30 18.49 -13.34 -22.32
N ARG A 31 19.25 -14.44 -22.31
CA ARG A 31 20.45 -14.57 -21.48
C ARG A 31 21.57 -13.62 -21.91
N ARG A 32 21.65 -13.29 -23.21
CA ARG A 32 22.66 -12.39 -23.78
C ARG A 32 22.34 -10.90 -23.52
N TRP A 33 21.04 -10.52 -23.46
CA TRP A 33 20.60 -9.13 -23.39
C TRP A 33 20.25 -8.65 -21.99
N VAL A 34 19.85 -9.54 -21.09
CA VAL A 34 19.37 -9.17 -19.74
C VAL A 34 20.35 -9.66 -18.67
N PRO A 35 20.99 -8.77 -17.88
CA PRO A 35 21.87 -9.12 -16.77
C PRO A 35 21.19 -10.06 -15.76
N LEU A 36 21.97 -10.91 -15.06
CA LEU A 36 21.46 -11.91 -14.13
C LEU A 36 20.58 -11.28 -13.03
N ALA A 37 21.01 -10.16 -12.43
CA ALA A 37 20.29 -9.46 -11.39
C ALA A 37 18.87 -9.02 -11.81
N TYR A 38 18.70 -8.59 -13.07
CA TYR A 38 17.38 -8.21 -13.62
C TYR A 38 16.49 -9.43 -13.82
N ARG A 39 17.05 -10.58 -14.26
CA ARG A 39 16.30 -11.82 -14.46
C ARG A 39 15.82 -12.41 -13.15
N GLU A 40 16.66 -12.39 -12.12
CA GLU A 40 16.30 -12.84 -10.78
C GLU A 40 15.19 -11.97 -10.19
N GLU A 41 15.32 -10.66 -10.31
CA GLU A 41 14.32 -9.76 -9.80
C GLU A 41 13.00 -9.87 -10.59
N LEU A 42 13.05 -10.03 -11.91
CA LEU A 42 11.89 -10.31 -12.76
C LEU A 42 11.14 -11.57 -12.30
N TYR A 43 11.86 -12.65 -12.03
CA TYR A 43 11.26 -13.88 -11.50
C TYR A 43 10.57 -13.64 -10.15
N HIS A 44 11.24 -12.95 -9.24
CA HIS A 44 10.67 -12.66 -7.92
C HIS A 44 9.44 -11.76 -7.98
N VAL A 45 9.45 -10.74 -8.82
CA VAL A 45 8.29 -9.84 -9.01
C VAL A 45 7.12 -10.62 -9.62
N LEU A 46 7.33 -11.39 -10.69
CA LEU A 46 6.25 -12.17 -11.33
C LEU A 46 5.68 -13.24 -10.38
N ARG A 47 6.52 -13.88 -9.58
CA ARG A 47 6.09 -14.84 -8.57
C ARG A 47 5.20 -14.21 -7.49
N LEU A 48 5.45 -12.94 -7.15
CA LEU A 48 4.61 -12.21 -6.20
C LEU A 48 3.36 -11.65 -6.87
N SER A 49 3.48 -10.99 -8.02
CA SER A 49 2.38 -10.27 -8.67
C SER A 49 1.26 -11.18 -9.14
N GLY A 50 1.56 -12.41 -9.60
CA GLY A 50 0.53 -13.36 -10.05
C GLY A 50 -0.51 -13.70 -8.98
N PRO A 51 -0.12 -14.28 -7.84
CA PRO A 51 -1.05 -14.55 -6.74
C PRO A 51 -1.70 -13.28 -6.15
N LEU A 52 -0.99 -12.14 -6.15
CA LEU A 52 -1.56 -10.86 -5.72
C LEU A 52 -2.68 -10.39 -6.64
N LEU A 53 -2.49 -10.50 -7.95
CA LEU A 53 -3.53 -10.20 -8.93
C LEU A 53 -4.79 -11.05 -8.70
N ILE A 54 -4.62 -12.38 -8.55
CA ILE A 54 -5.75 -13.28 -8.27
C ILE A 54 -6.47 -12.87 -6.98
N SER A 55 -5.71 -12.56 -5.93
CA SER A 55 -6.30 -12.09 -4.67
C SER A 55 -7.10 -10.79 -4.84
N ARG A 56 -6.62 -9.83 -5.65
CA ARG A 56 -7.34 -8.59 -5.95
C ARG A 56 -8.64 -8.84 -6.69
N ILE A 57 -8.62 -9.70 -7.72
CA ILE A 57 -9.81 -10.11 -8.45
C ILE A 57 -10.84 -10.77 -7.52
N LEU A 58 -10.40 -11.69 -6.65
CA LEU A 58 -11.30 -12.36 -5.70
C LEU A 58 -11.93 -11.39 -4.70
N ASN A 59 -11.18 -10.38 -4.23
CA ASN A 59 -11.74 -9.36 -3.36
C ASN A 59 -12.74 -8.44 -4.09
N PHE A 60 -12.52 -8.17 -5.38
CA PHE A 60 -13.45 -7.41 -6.21
C PHE A 60 -14.76 -8.18 -6.48
N LEU A 61 -14.72 -9.50 -6.54
CA LEU A 61 -15.93 -10.32 -6.75
C LEU A 61 -16.95 -10.20 -5.61
N LEU A 62 -16.51 -9.92 -4.36
CA LEU A 62 -17.44 -9.80 -3.22
C LEU A 62 -18.51 -8.71 -3.44
N PRO A 63 -18.19 -7.44 -3.69
CA PRO A 63 -19.20 -6.42 -3.97
C PRO A 63 -19.94 -6.68 -5.29
N PHE A 64 -19.27 -7.26 -6.30
CA PHE A 64 -19.89 -7.57 -7.58
C PHE A 64 -21.04 -8.60 -7.44
N VAL A 65 -20.84 -9.66 -6.66
CA VAL A 65 -21.88 -10.65 -6.33
C VAL A 65 -23.07 -9.96 -5.64
N ILE A 66 -22.81 -9.07 -4.70
CA ILE A 66 -23.86 -8.34 -3.98
C ILE A 66 -24.68 -7.46 -4.92
N THR A 67 -24.01 -6.77 -5.84
CA THR A 67 -24.69 -5.96 -6.88
C THR A 67 -25.67 -6.80 -7.70
N ILE A 68 -25.26 -8.00 -8.11
CA ILE A 68 -26.14 -8.92 -8.85
C ILE A 68 -27.36 -9.28 -8.02
N PHE A 69 -27.20 -9.66 -6.76
CA PHE A 69 -28.31 -10.04 -5.89
C PHE A 69 -29.25 -8.84 -5.61
N CYS A 70 -28.73 -7.66 -5.34
CA CYS A 70 -29.54 -6.46 -5.13
C CYS A 70 -30.29 -6.05 -6.40
N GLY A 71 -29.70 -6.22 -7.57
CA GLY A 71 -30.36 -5.97 -8.86
C GLY A 71 -31.58 -6.86 -9.13
N HIS A 72 -31.60 -8.08 -8.56
CA HIS A 72 -32.75 -8.98 -8.66
C HIS A 72 -33.86 -8.68 -7.65
N LEU A 73 -33.62 -7.84 -6.64
CA LEU A 73 -34.63 -7.45 -5.67
C LEU A 73 -35.56 -6.33 -6.21
N GLY A 74 -34.99 -5.35 -6.89
CA GLY A 74 -35.73 -4.21 -7.45
C GLY A 74 -34.82 -3.02 -7.73
N ASN A 75 -35.37 -2.03 -8.44
CA ASN A 75 -34.60 -0.85 -8.85
C ASN A 75 -34.30 0.07 -7.66
N ALA A 76 -35.24 0.27 -6.75
CA ALA A 76 -35.06 1.09 -5.55
C ALA A 76 -34.01 0.46 -4.60
N GLU A 77 -34.06 -0.85 -4.46
CA GLU A 77 -33.12 -1.63 -3.65
C GLU A 77 -31.69 -1.58 -4.22
N LEU A 78 -31.56 -1.70 -5.53
CA LEU A 78 -30.28 -1.56 -6.23
C LEU A 78 -29.71 -0.15 -6.07
N ALA A 79 -30.53 0.88 -6.25
CA ALA A 79 -30.14 2.28 -6.06
C ALA A 79 -29.73 2.56 -4.60
N GLY A 80 -30.49 2.04 -3.63
CA GLY A 80 -30.16 2.15 -2.21
C GLY A 80 -28.85 1.46 -1.84
N TYR A 81 -28.60 0.27 -2.38
CA TYR A 81 -27.32 -0.42 -2.23
C TYR A 81 -26.17 0.37 -2.86
N ALA A 82 -26.32 0.87 -4.08
CA ALA A 82 -25.30 1.64 -4.76
C ALA A 82 -24.92 2.90 -3.95
N LEU A 83 -25.91 3.61 -3.43
CA LEU A 83 -25.69 4.77 -2.57
C LEU A 83 -25.00 4.42 -1.25
N ALA A 84 -25.38 3.31 -0.61
CA ALA A 84 -24.76 2.80 0.59
C ALA A 84 -23.30 2.40 0.33
N SER A 85 -23.04 1.67 -0.76
CA SER A 85 -21.70 1.23 -1.15
C SER A 85 -20.78 2.41 -1.42
N ALA A 86 -21.24 3.41 -2.18
CA ALA A 86 -20.49 4.64 -2.43
C ALA A 86 -20.15 5.37 -1.11
N THR A 87 -21.14 5.49 -0.19
CA THR A 87 -20.93 6.11 1.12
C THR A 87 -19.88 5.35 1.95
N ILE A 88 -19.95 4.02 2.00
CA ILE A 88 -18.99 3.17 2.69
C ILE A 88 -17.59 3.29 2.06
N ASN A 89 -17.50 3.26 0.73
CA ASN A 89 -16.23 3.32 0.01
C ASN A 89 -15.50 4.64 0.25
N VAL A 90 -16.21 5.77 0.14
CA VAL A 90 -15.63 7.11 0.29
C VAL A 90 -15.19 7.39 1.71
N THR A 91 -16.02 7.04 2.69
CA THR A 91 -15.79 7.43 4.09
C THR A 91 -14.98 6.40 4.86
N THR A 92 -15.20 5.12 4.61
CA THR A 92 -14.70 4.03 5.44
C THR A 92 -13.60 3.23 4.74
N THR A 93 -13.87 2.71 3.53
CA THR A 93 -12.91 1.86 2.81
C THR A 93 -11.64 2.63 2.45
N ALA A 94 -11.78 3.85 1.89
CA ALA A 94 -10.63 4.70 1.56
C ALA A 94 -9.79 5.05 2.80
N THR A 95 -10.46 5.36 3.92
CA THR A 95 -9.77 5.67 5.19
C THR A 95 -9.04 4.43 5.74
N GLY A 96 -9.70 3.29 5.82
CA GLY A 96 -9.11 2.06 6.34
C GLY A 96 -7.94 1.55 5.50
N CYS A 97 -8.12 1.50 4.17
CA CYS A 97 -7.06 1.14 3.25
C CYS A 97 -5.88 2.11 3.35
N GLY A 98 -6.14 3.42 3.33
CA GLY A 98 -5.09 4.44 3.41
C GLY A 98 -4.27 4.36 4.69
N LEU A 99 -4.92 4.16 5.84
CA LEU A 99 -4.23 3.95 7.12
C LEU A 99 -3.41 2.65 7.12
N ALA A 100 -3.91 1.58 6.49
CA ALA A 100 -3.20 0.31 6.37
C ALA A 100 -1.95 0.41 5.46
N LEU A 101 -1.94 1.28 4.44
CA LEU A 101 -0.77 1.50 3.57
C LEU A 101 0.47 1.97 4.34
N ALA A 102 0.32 2.64 5.49
CA ALA A 102 1.46 2.95 6.36
C ALA A 102 2.11 1.69 6.93
N CYS A 103 1.31 0.67 7.23
CA CYS A 103 1.80 -0.64 7.65
C CYS A 103 2.60 -1.31 6.52
N ASP A 104 2.17 -1.19 5.26
CA ASP A 104 2.90 -1.73 4.10
C ASP A 104 4.34 -1.20 4.04
N THR A 105 4.51 0.11 4.21
CA THR A 105 5.85 0.72 4.23
C THR A 105 6.68 0.26 5.44
N LEU A 106 6.09 0.30 6.63
CA LEU A 106 6.84 0.02 7.87
C LEU A 106 7.18 -1.46 7.99
N VAL A 107 6.25 -2.36 7.68
CA VAL A 107 6.48 -3.80 7.78
C VAL A 107 7.45 -4.26 6.71
N SER A 108 7.32 -3.82 5.44
CA SER A 108 8.27 -4.23 4.39
C SER A 108 9.71 -3.81 4.72
N GLN A 109 9.93 -2.56 5.14
CA GLN A 109 11.26 -2.07 5.51
C GLN A 109 11.82 -2.78 6.75
N THR A 110 10.97 -3.03 7.75
CA THR A 110 11.38 -3.70 9.00
C THR A 110 11.67 -5.19 8.77
N PHE A 111 10.85 -5.87 7.97
CA PHE A 111 11.08 -7.25 7.58
C PHE A 111 12.38 -7.41 6.77
N GLY A 112 12.62 -6.53 5.80
CA GLY A 112 13.86 -6.48 5.04
C GLY A 112 15.11 -6.28 5.91
N SER A 113 14.97 -5.54 7.00
CA SER A 113 16.07 -5.35 7.98
C SER A 113 16.30 -6.56 8.90
N LYS A 114 15.47 -7.62 8.80
CA LYS A 114 15.44 -8.81 9.67
C LYS A 114 15.10 -8.52 11.14
N ASN A 115 14.50 -7.37 11.45
CA ASN A 115 14.03 -7.04 12.80
C ASN A 115 12.59 -7.55 12.99
N LEU A 116 12.44 -8.88 13.10
CA LEU A 116 11.13 -9.54 13.11
C LEU A 116 10.26 -9.15 14.32
N LYS A 117 10.85 -8.93 15.50
CA LYS A 117 10.09 -8.53 16.70
C LYS A 117 9.43 -7.16 16.51
N ARG A 118 10.13 -6.21 15.89
CA ARG A 118 9.59 -4.89 15.60
C ARG A 118 8.44 -4.92 14.58
N VAL A 119 8.38 -5.91 13.69
CA VAL A 119 7.22 -6.15 12.82
C VAL A 119 5.95 -6.37 13.65
N GLY A 120 6.04 -7.16 14.72
CA GLY A 120 4.92 -7.39 15.63
C GLY A 120 4.49 -6.13 16.38
N GLU A 121 5.43 -5.29 16.83
CA GLU A 121 5.12 -4.01 17.49
C GLU A 121 4.41 -3.03 16.53
N ILE A 122 4.86 -2.97 15.27
CA ILE A 122 4.19 -2.17 14.23
C ILE A 122 2.77 -2.68 13.98
N LEU A 123 2.58 -4.00 13.91
CA LEU A 123 1.27 -4.61 13.72
C LEU A 123 0.33 -4.27 14.88
N GLN A 124 0.78 -4.40 16.13
CA GLN A 124 -0.01 -4.03 17.33
C GLN A 124 -0.43 -2.56 17.31
N ARG A 125 0.52 -1.67 16.99
CA ARG A 125 0.26 -0.23 16.85
C ARG A 125 -0.78 0.05 15.77
N SER A 126 -0.65 -0.60 14.62
CA SER A 126 -1.58 -0.46 13.51
C SER A 126 -2.99 -0.93 13.89
N ILE A 127 -3.13 -2.05 14.61
CA ILE A 127 -4.41 -2.54 15.12
C ILE A 127 -5.09 -1.47 15.98
N LEU A 128 -4.37 -0.90 16.95
CA LEU A 128 -4.93 0.11 17.85
C LEU A 128 -5.36 1.38 17.10
N ILE A 129 -4.54 1.86 16.17
CA ILE A 129 -4.84 3.05 15.37
C ILE A 129 -6.05 2.80 14.48
N LEU A 130 -6.11 1.68 13.74
CA LEU A 130 -7.22 1.38 12.84
C LEU A 130 -8.53 1.23 13.62
N LEU A 131 -8.52 0.52 14.76
CA LEU A 131 -9.71 0.39 15.61
C LEU A 131 -10.18 1.74 16.17
N LEU A 132 -9.26 2.64 16.52
CA LEU A 132 -9.62 4.00 16.94
C LEU A 132 -10.30 4.78 15.80
N PHE A 133 -9.82 4.64 14.57
CA PHE A 133 -10.42 5.29 13.40
C PHE A 133 -11.74 4.67 12.95
N CYS A 134 -12.15 3.50 13.46
CA CYS A 134 -13.51 3.00 13.29
C CYS A 134 -14.55 3.93 13.94
N LEU A 135 -14.21 4.62 15.04
CA LEU A 135 -15.15 5.49 15.74
C LEU A 135 -15.65 6.67 14.89
N PRO A 136 -14.78 7.49 14.26
CA PRO A 136 -15.26 8.55 13.37
C PRO A 136 -15.96 7.98 12.11
N CYS A 137 -15.53 6.82 11.58
CA CYS A 137 -16.23 6.18 10.47
C CYS A 137 -17.66 5.77 10.89
N TRP A 138 -17.83 5.15 12.05
CA TRP A 138 -19.15 4.83 12.60
C TRP A 138 -20.02 6.07 12.81
N ALA A 139 -19.44 7.16 13.34
CA ALA A 139 -20.18 8.40 13.53
C ALA A 139 -20.75 8.95 12.20
N ILE A 140 -19.97 8.88 11.11
CA ILE A 140 -20.43 9.28 9.78
C ILE A 140 -21.51 8.32 9.27
N LEU A 141 -21.28 7.02 9.36
CA LEU A 141 -22.19 5.99 8.85
C LEU A 141 -23.54 5.97 9.58
N ILE A 142 -23.56 6.18 10.90
CA ILE A 142 -24.81 6.26 11.69
C ILE A 142 -25.66 7.46 11.25
N ASN A 143 -25.01 8.55 10.84
CA ASN A 143 -25.68 9.76 10.37
C ASN A 143 -25.81 9.82 8.83
N ALA A 144 -25.58 8.73 8.12
CA ALA A 144 -25.56 8.72 6.66
C ALA A 144 -26.88 9.20 6.05
N GLU A 145 -28.04 8.81 6.58
CA GLU A 145 -29.35 9.28 6.13
C GLU A 145 -29.45 10.81 6.16
N SER A 146 -29.12 11.44 7.29
CA SER A 146 -29.17 12.90 7.43
C SER A 146 -28.20 13.60 6.47
N ILE A 147 -27.03 13.02 6.26
CA ILE A 147 -26.02 13.53 5.32
C ILE A 147 -26.57 13.43 3.89
N LEU A 148 -27.11 12.27 3.49
CA LEU A 148 -27.63 12.01 2.16
C LEU A 148 -28.85 12.88 1.84
N LEU A 149 -29.77 13.07 2.79
CA LEU A 149 -30.91 13.99 2.64
C LEU A 149 -30.45 15.44 2.49
N THR A 150 -29.42 15.86 3.23
CA THR A 150 -28.83 17.20 3.07
C THR A 150 -28.23 17.37 1.68
N LEU A 151 -27.74 16.28 1.08
CA LEU A 151 -27.24 16.20 -0.28
C LEU A 151 -28.37 16.10 -1.33
N LYS A 152 -29.63 16.25 -0.91
CA LYS A 152 -30.85 16.22 -1.77
C LYS A 152 -31.05 14.88 -2.50
N GLN A 153 -30.63 13.77 -1.88
CA GLN A 153 -30.94 12.44 -2.40
C GLN A 153 -32.39 12.08 -2.13
N GLU A 154 -32.94 11.20 -2.94
CA GLU A 154 -34.31 10.73 -2.82
C GLU A 154 -34.55 10.06 -1.45
N PRO A 155 -35.60 10.44 -0.71
CA PRO A 155 -35.81 9.96 0.66
C PRO A 155 -35.99 8.44 0.77
N GLU A 156 -36.65 7.80 -0.20
CA GLU A 156 -36.82 6.34 -0.21
C GLU A 156 -35.50 5.61 -0.39
N VAL A 157 -34.71 6.01 -1.37
CA VAL A 157 -33.39 5.44 -1.65
C VAL A 157 -32.43 5.68 -0.49
N THR A 158 -32.49 6.86 0.12
CA THR A 158 -31.67 7.22 1.29
C THR A 158 -31.99 6.35 2.50
N ARG A 159 -33.28 6.06 2.74
CA ARG A 159 -33.72 5.17 3.81
C ARG A 159 -33.20 3.74 3.59
N ILE A 160 -33.29 3.23 2.36
CA ILE A 160 -32.73 1.91 2.01
C ILE A 160 -31.22 1.89 2.22
N ALA A 161 -30.52 2.93 1.78
CA ALA A 161 -29.09 3.08 2.00
C ALA A 161 -28.71 3.07 3.49
N GLN A 162 -29.47 3.79 4.33
CA GLN A 162 -29.24 3.80 5.78
C GLN A 162 -29.45 2.41 6.40
N LEU A 163 -30.49 1.69 6.01
CA LEU A 163 -30.71 0.31 6.48
C LEU A 163 -29.54 -0.59 6.13
N TYR A 164 -29.03 -0.48 4.90
CA TYR A 164 -27.85 -1.23 4.46
C TYR A 164 -26.62 -0.89 5.28
N VAL A 165 -26.32 0.40 5.45
CA VAL A 165 -25.18 0.92 6.21
C VAL A 165 -25.23 0.47 7.66
N MET A 166 -26.40 0.52 8.31
CA MET A 166 -26.57 0.08 9.70
C MET A 166 -26.26 -1.41 9.88
N ALA A 167 -26.71 -2.25 8.94
CA ALA A 167 -26.38 -3.69 8.95
C ALA A 167 -24.89 -3.96 8.66
N PHE A 168 -24.19 -3.02 8.00
CA PHE A 168 -22.77 -3.13 7.69
C PHE A 168 -21.84 -2.64 8.82
N LEU A 169 -22.32 -1.83 9.78
CA LEU A 169 -21.50 -1.28 10.86
C LEU A 169 -20.63 -2.30 11.59
N PRO A 170 -21.09 -3.51 11.94
CA PRO A 170 -20.27 -4.51 12.62
C PRO A 170 -19.09 -5.02 11.77
N ALA A 171 -19.21 -4.90 10.45
CA ALA A 171 -18.18 -5.35 9.51
C ALA A 171 -16.99 -4.38 9.41
N VAL A 172 -17.15 -3.10 9.77
CA VAL A 172 -16.11 -2.07 9.62
C VAL A 172 -14.80 -2.43 10.33
N PRO A 173 -14.79 -2.83 11.62
CA PRO A 173 -13.55 -3.23 12.29
C PRO A 173 -12.93 -4.47 11.64
N ALA A 174 -13.76 -5.44 11.23
CA ALA A 174 -13.29 -6.65 10.57
C ALA A 174 -12.63 -6.34 9.21
N MET A 175 -13.21 -5.44 8.42
CA MET A 175 -12.65 -4.97 7.17
C MET A 175 -11.29 -4.28 7.38
N PHE A 176 -11.16 -3.40 8.37
CA PHE A 176 -9.89 -2.74 8.71
C PHE A 176 -8.82 -3.76 9.13
N LEU A 177 -9.20 -4.69 10.00
CA LEU A 177 -8.28 -5.75 10.45
C LEU A 177 -7.92 -6.71 9.32
N HIS A 178 -8.83 -7.00 8.39
CA HIS A 178 -8.53 -7.82 7.21
C HIS A 178 -7.47 -7.14 6.32
N HIS A 179 -7.64 -5.85 6.00
CA HIS A 179 -6.63 -5.09 5.24
C HIS A 179 -5.26 -5.11 5.93
N LEU A 180 -5.25 -4.97 7.26
CA LEU A 180 -4.02 -5.03 8.04
C LEU A 180 -3.37 -6.41 8.03
N GLN A 181 -4.15 -7.49 8.13
CA GLN A 181 -3.65 -8.88 8.04
C GLN A 181 -3.06 -9.16 6.66
N VAL A 182 -3.73 -8.69 5.60
CA VAL A 182 -3.23 -8.78 4.21
C VAL A 182 -1.89 -8.04 4.09
N SER A 183 -1.82 -6.80 4.55
CA SER A 183 -0.60 -5.99 4.59
C SER A 183 0.53 -6.70 5.33
N TYR A 184 0.25 -7.22 6.51
CA TYR A 184 1.21 -7.95 7.34
C TYR A 184 1.80 -9.18 6.65
N LEU A 185 0.98 -10.02 6.02
CA LEU A 185 1.44 -11.23 5.31
C LEU A 185 2.13 -10.90 3.99
N GLN A 186 1.53 -10.00 3.19
CA GLN A 186 2.02 -9.59 1.88
C GLN A 186 3.46 -9.06 1.96
N ASN A 187 3.75 -8.21 2.94
CA ASN A 187 5.07 -7.60 3.12
C ASN A 187 6.15 -8.58 3.61
N GLN A 188 5.75 -9.74 4.12
CA GLN A 188 6.62 -10.88 4.41
C GLN A 188 6.75 -11.86 3.23
N GLY A 189 6.12 -11.57 2.09
CA GLY A 189 6.12 -12.43 0.90
C GLY A 189 5.17 -13.63 1.00
N ILE A 190 4.26 -13.67 1.98
CA ILE A 190 3.29 -14.73 2.21
C ILE A 190 1.94 -14.32 1.60
N ILE A 191 1.61 -14.80 0.39
CA ILE A 191 0.44 -14.31 -0.37
C ILE A 191 -0.67 -15.35 -0.45
N LEU A 192 -0.33 -16.64 -0.59
CA LEU A 192 -1.31 -17.71 -0.80
C LEU A 192 -2.45 -17.76 0.24
N PRO A 193 -2.24 -17.49 1.54
CA PRO A 193 -3.31 -17.52 2.52
C PRO A 193 -4.46 -16.57 2.20
N GLN A 194 -4.15 -15.33 1.82
CA GLN A 194 -5.18 -14.33 1.47
C GLN A 194 -6.01 -14.75 0.24
N MET A 195 -5.41 -15.46 -0.72
CA MET A 195 -6.10 -16.01 -1.88
C MET A 195 -7.08 -17.13 -1.47
N TYR A 196 -6.63 -18.11 -0.67
CA TYR A 196 -7.50 -19.23 -0.22
C TYR A 196 -8.66 -18.72 0.63
N THR A 197 -8.40 -17.80 1.54
CA THR A 197 -9.46 -17.23 2.40
C THR A 197 -10.44 -16.37 1.61
N ALA A 198 -9.98 -15.66 0.58
CA ALA A 198 -10.86 -14.91 -0.32
C ALA A 198 -11.78 -15.85 -1.13
N VAL A 199 -11.29 -16.98 -1.63
CA VAL A 199 -12.14 -17.99 -2.29
C VAL A 199 -13.22 -18.51 -1.33
N ALA A 200 -12.83 -18.89 -0.12
CA ALA A 200 -13.77 -19.39 0.88
C ALA A 200 -14.83 -18.33 1.26
N ALA A 201 -14.41 -17.07 1.39
CA ALA A 201 -15.32 -15.96 1.68
C ALA A 201 -16.29 -15.67 0.53
N ASN A 202 -15.86 -15.78 -0.74
CA ASN A 202 -16.75 -15.64 -1.90
C ASN A 202 -17.81 -16.75 -1.94
N ILE A 203 -17.43 -18.00 -1.70
CA ILE A 203 -18.37 -19.11 -1.62
C ILE A 203 -19.40 -18.85 -0.51
N LEU A 204 -18.94 -18.44 0.68
CA LEU A 204 -19.82 -18.10 1.79
C LEU A 204 -20.72 -16.92 1.46
N ASN A 205 -20.22 -15.88 0.75
CA ASN A 205 -20.98 -14.72 0.33
C ASN A 205 -22.17 -15.11 -0.57
N VAL A 206 -21.91 -15.93 -1.59
CA VAL A 206 -22.97 -16.43 -2.49
C VAL A 206 -24.00 -17.25 -1.69
N ALA A 207 -23.54 -18.17 -0.85
CA ALA A 207 -24.44 -19.01 -0.05
C ALA A 207 -25.29 -18.20 0.94
N THR A 208 -24.70 -17.25 1.66
CA THR A 208 -25.42 -16.42 2.63
C THR A 208 -26.39 -15.46 1.94
N ASN A 209 -26.00 -14.85 0.82
CA ASN A 209 -26.93 -14.02 0.01
C ASN A 209 -28.12 -14.88 -0.46
N TYR A 210 -27.88 -16.06 -1.01
CA TYR A 210 -28.96 -16.94 -1.45
C TYR A 210 -29.91 -17.30 -0.30
N ILE A 211 -29.39 -17.71 0.86
CA ILE A 211 -30.21 -18.09 2.02
C ILE A 211 -31.00 -16.88 2.55
N LEU A 212 -30.36 -15.74 2.79
CA LEU A 212 -30.99 -14.59 3.41
C LEU A 212 -32.01 -13.90 2.49
N LEU A 213 -31.76 -13.91 1.17
CA LEU A 213 -32.66 -13.31 0.19
C LEU A 213 -33.81 -14.22 -0.22
N HIS A 214 -33.54 -15.50 -0.56
CA HIS A 214 -34.55 -16.41 -1.07
C HIS A 214 -35.28 -17.19 0.01
N SER A 215 -34.56 -17.75 1.00
CA SER A 215 -35.18 -18.57 2.05
C SER A 215 -35.82 -17.73 3.14
N MET A 216 -35.12 -16.67 3.61
CA MET A 216 -35.59 -15.83 4.70
C MET A 216 -36.34 -14.56 4.20
N LYS A 217 -36.25 -14.22 2.93
CA LYS A 217 -36.90 -13.07 2.27
C LYS A 217 -36.66 -11.73 2.99
N LEU A 218 -35.44 -11.52 3.47
CA LEU A 218 -35.09 -10.32 4.24
C LEU A 218 -34.80 -9.08 3.35
N GLY A 219 -34.93 -9.18 2.03
CA GLY A 219 -34.71 -8.07 1.10
C GLY A 219 -33.29 -7.48 1.24
N VAL A 220 -33.18 -6.16 1.14
CA VAL A 220 -31.90 -5.42 1.21
C VAL A 220 -31.17 -5.66 2.54
N MET A 221 -31.89 -5.77 3.65
CA MET A 221 -31.30 -6.11 4.96
C MET A 221 -30.58 -7.46 4.94
N GLY A 222 -31.15 -8.45 4.21
CA GLY A 222 -30.54 -9.75 4.03
C GLY A 222 -29.21 -9.66 3.26
N SER A 223 -29.19 -8.88 2.18
CA SER A 223 -27.96 -8.66 1.39
C SER A 223 -26.88 -7.92 2.20
N ALA A 224 -27.27 -6.88 2.95
CA ALA A 224 -26.37 -6.16 3.83
C ALA A 224 -25.77 -7.04 4.94
N ALA A 225 -26.62 -7.89 5.56
CA ALA A 225 -26.17 -8.86 6.55
C ALA A 225 -25.24 -9.91 5.93
N ALA A 226 -25.53 -10.39 4.71
CA ALA A 226 -24.65 -11.32 3.99
C ALA A 226 -23.27 -10.71 3.70
N ASN A 227 -23.24 -9.42 3.29
CA ASN A 227 -22.00 -8.70 3.11
C ASN A 227 -21.20 -8.58 4.42
N SER A 228 -21.88 -8.21 5.50
CA SER A 228 -21.26 -8.08 6.83
C SER A 228 -20.69 -9.41 7.32
N ILE A 229 -21.45 -10.50 7.18
CA ILE A 229 -20.99 -11.85 7.50
C ILE A 229 -19.75 -12.22 6.67
N SER A 230 -19.75 -11.89 5.38
CA SER A 230 -18.65 -12.19 4.47
C SER A 230 -17.37 -11.42 4.84
N GLN A 231 -17.47 -10.13 5.17
CA GLN A 231 -16.34 -9.30 5.60
C GLN A 231 -15.78 -9.76 6.95
N ILE A 232 -16.65 -10.11 7.88
CA ILE A 232 -16.23 -10.68 9.16
C ILE A 232 -15.56 -12.05 8.96
N SER A 233 -16.15 -12.90 8.10
CA SER A 233 -15.65 -14.24 7.85
C SER A 233 -14.29 -14.24 7.15
N ILE A 234 -14.04 -13.38 6.16
CA ILE A 234 -12.73 -13.31 5.49
C ILE A 234 -11.64 -12.89 6.48
N CYS A 235 -11.95 -11.95 7.39
CA CYS A 235 -11.04 -11.55 8.46
C CYS A 235 -10.76 -12.73 9.42
N LEU A 236 -11.79 -13.44 9.85
CA LEU A 236 -11.65 -14.58 10.76
C LEU A 236 -10.92 -15.77 10.10
N PHE A 237 -11.22 -16.08 8.84
CA PHE A 237 -10.54 -17.16 8.11
C PHE A 237 -9.05 -16.87 7.97
N LEU A 238 -8.67 -15.63 7.64
CA LEU A 238 -7.27 -15.26 7.52
C LEU A 238 -6.58 -15.28 8.88
N PHE A 239 -7.23 -14.78 9.93
CA PHE A 239 -6.71 -14.85 11.30
C PHE A 239 -6.52 -16.31 11.77
N ALA A 240 -7.53 -17.17 11.57
CA ALA A 240 -7.47 -18.57 11.91
C ALA A 240 -6.33 -19.28 11.16
N TYR A 241 -6.16 -18.99 9.88
CA TYR A 241 -5.06 -19.53 9.07
C TYR A 241 -3.69 -19.11 9.61
N ILE A 242 -3.51 -17.81 9.94
CA ILE A 242 -2.27 -17.28 10.55
C ILE A 242 -1.94 -18.02 11.85
N ARG A 243 -2.95 -18.27 12.69
CA ARG A 243 -2.80 -18.99 13.97
C ARG A 243 -2.50 -20.47 13.74
N TRP A 244 -3.26 -21.15 12.85
CA TRP A 244 -3.10 -22.57 12.55
C TRP A 244 -1.71 -22.89 11.98
N LYS A 245 -1.28 -22.14 10.98
CA LYS A 245 0.05 -22.32 10.35
C LYS A 245 1.18 -21.69 11.15
N LYS A 246 0.90 -21.11 12.33
CA LYS A 246 1.90 -20.48 13.22
C LYS A 246 2.76 -19.42 12.54
N LEU A 247 2.22 -18.70 11.54
CA LEU A 247 2.94 -17.69 10.76
C LEU A 247 3.39 -16.48 11.61
N HIS A 248 2.75 -16.29 12.76
CA HIS A 248 3.01 -15.17 13.68
C HIS A 248 4.16 -15.43 14.66
N VAL A 249 4.61 -16.67 14.85
CA VAL A 249 5.53 -17.05 15.97
C VAL A 249 6.84 -16.26 15.93
N ASN A 250 7.39 -16.01 14.75
CA ASN A 250 8.67 -15.30 14.62
C ASN A 250 8.55 -13.78 14.81
N THR A 251 7.36 -13.22 14.69
CA THR A 251 7.13 -11.77 14.69
C THR A 251 6.30 -11.29 15.88
N TRP A 252 5.46 -12.14 16.46
CA TRP A 252 4.56 -11.80 17.56
C TRP A 252 5.14 -12.28 18.90
N GLY A 253 5.58 -11.31 19.71
CA GLY A 253 6.10 -11.61 21.05
C GLY A 253 5.09 -11.38 22.19
N GLY A 254 3.77 -11.29 21.88
CA GLY A 254 2.75 -10.84 22.85
C GLY A 254 2.52 -9.34 22.80
N TRP A 255 1.50 -8.84 23.48
CA TRP A 255 1.20 -7.41 23.56
C TRP A 255 2.31 -6.69 24.33
N SER A 256 2.77 -5.57 23.81
CA SER A 256 3.85 -4.75 24.35
C SER A 256 3.42 -3.29 24.50
N THR A 257 3.88 -2.63 25.56
CA THR A 257 3.69 -1.17 25.76
C THR A 257 4.37 -0.34 24.68
N ALA A 258 5.34 -0.92 23.93
CA ALA A 258 5.94 -0.30 22.75
C ALA A 258 4.92 0.00 21.64
N ALA A 259 3.78 -0.71 21.61
CA ALA A 259 2.68 -0.43 20.69
C ALA A 259 2.04 0.94 20.90
N LEU A 260 2.08 1.47 22.13
CA LEU A 260 1.54 2.78 22.48
C LEU A 260 2.53 3.93 22.17
N GLN A 261 3.76 3.59 21.83
CA GLN A 261 4.80 4.58 21.51
C GLN A 261 4.86 4.84 20.00
N GLU A 262 5.52 5.94 19.60
CA GLU A 262 5.80 6.30 18.20
C GLU A 262 4.55 6.46 17.28
N TRP A 263 3.37 6.73 17.82
CA TRP A 263 2.15 6.95 17.01
C TRP A 263 2.32 8.10 16.00
N GLY A 264 2.99 9.19 16.40
CA GLY A 264 3.29 10.30 15.50
C GLY A 264 4.14 9.89 14.29
N SER A 265 5.05 8.93 14.47
CA SER A 265 5.86 8.38 13.37
C SER A 265 5.01 7.57 12.39
N TYR A 266 4.05 6.80 12.88
CA TYR A 266 3.08 6.06 12.06
C TYR A 266 2.16 7.02 11.30
N MET A 267 1.56 8.01 11.99
CA MET A 267 0.63 8.97 11.39
C MET A 267 1.28 9.87 10.32
N LYS A 268 2.58 10.16 10.43
CA LYS A 268 3.35 10.87 9.39
C LYS A 268 3.38 10.12 8.04
N LEU A 269 3.16 8.82 8.06
CA LEU A 269 3.02 8.00 6.84
C LEU A 269 1.54 7.76 6.53
N ALA A 270 0.71 7.47 7.52
CA ALA A 270 -0.68 7.09 7.38
C ALA A 270 -1.54 8.21 6.77
N ILE A 271 -1.46 9.44 7.30
CA ILE A 271 -2.23 10.56 6.78
C ILE A 271 -1.93 10.83 5.29
N PRO A 272 -0.66 10.97 4.86
CA PRO A 272 -0.38 11.13 3.44
C PRO A 272 -0.81 9.93 2.58
N SER A 273 -0.74 8.70 3.08
CA SER A 273 -1.20 7.53 2.34
C SER A 273 -2.72 7.56 2.14
N THR A 274 -3.47 7.93 3.18
CA THR A 274 -4.92 8.10 3.09
C THR A 274 -5.29 9.19 2.09
N LEU A 275 -4.65 10.35 2.17
CA LEU A 275 -4.90 11.45 1.23
C LEU A 275 -4.52 11.07 -0.20
N MET A 276 -3.42 10.33 -0.40
CA MET A 276 -3.02 9.84 -1.72
C MET A 276 -4.12 8.98 -2.35
N LEU A 277 -4.68 8.05 -1.58
CA LEU A 277 -5.73 7.15 -2.03
C LEU A 277 -7.06 7.89 -2.23
N CYS A 278 -7.44 8.77 -1.30
CA CYS A 278 -8.66 9.57 -1.42
C CYS A 278 -8.64 10.47 -2.64
N PHE A 279 -7.54 11.18 -2.91
CA PHE A 279 -7.45 12.05 -4.08
C PHE A 279 -7.51 11.28 -5.40
N GLU A 280 -7.01 10.05 -5.43
CA GLU A 280 -7.07 9.18 -6.60
C GLU A 280 -8.49 8.63 -6.83
N TRP A 281 -9.15 8.12 -5.80
CA TRP A 281 -10.48 7.51 -5.96
C TRP A 281 -11.60 8.54 -6.13
N TRP A 282 -11.56 9.62 -5.36
CA TRP A 282 -12.61 10.64 -5.39
C TRP A 282 -12.72 11.39 -6.71
N VAL A 283 -11.66 11.47 -7.51
CA VAL A 283 -11.73 12.12 -8.83
C VAL A 283 -12.68 11.38 -9.77
N TYR A 284 -12.73 10.05 -9.70
CA TYR A 284 -13.64 9.24 -10.50
C TYR A 284 -15.10 9.38 -10.05
N GLU A 285 -15.33 9.50 -8.75
CA GLU A 285 -16.65 9.79 -8.18
C GLU A 285 -17.18 11.17 -8.65
N ILE A 286 -16.30 12.18 -8.61
CA ILE A 286 -16.62 13.52 -9.14
C ILE A 286 -16.93 13.43 -10.63
N GLY A 287 -16.19 12.63 -11.39
CA GLY A 287 -16.43 12.40 -12.81
C GLY A 287 -17.80 11.81 -13.09
N GLY A 288 -18.26 10.87 -12.27
CA GLY A 288 -19.63 10.33 -12.35
C GLY A 288 -20.71 11.37 -12.10
N PHE A 289 -20.52 12.20 -11.07
CA PHE A 289 -21.43 13.32 -10.81
C PHE A 289 -21.53 14.29 -12.00
N LEU A 290 -20.39 14.66 -12.57
CA LEU A 290 -20.35 15.55 -13.73
C LEU A 290 -21.04 14.94 -14.96
N ALA A 291 -20.88 13.63 -15.17
CA ALA A 291 -21.58 12.90 -16.22
C ALA A 291 -23.10 12.92 -16.02
N GLY A 292 -23.57 12.78 -14.78
CA GLY A 292 -24.99 12.91 -14.43
C GLY A 292 -25.60 14.28 -14.77
N MET A 293 -24.80 15.35 -14.75
CA MET A 293 -25.26 16.68 -15.18
C MET A 293 -25.49 16.79 -16.68
N LEU A 294 -24.92 15.92 -17.50
CA LEU A 294 -25.10 15.89 -18.96
C LEU A 294 -26.34 15.11 -19.39
N GLY A 295 -26.76 14.15 -18.60
CA GLY A 295 -27.93 13.31 -18.86
C GLY A 295 -27.75 11.85 -18.53
N GLU A 296 -28.83 11.08 -18.63
CA GLU A 296 -28.89 9.66 -18.22
C GLU A 296 -27.99 8.77 -19.09
N VAL A 297 -27.95 9.01 -20.40
CA VAL A 297 -27.14 8.23 -21.34
C VAL A 297 -25.64 8.40 -21.05
N ASP A 298 -25.21 9.62 -20.78
CA ASP A 298 -23.81 9.92 -20.43
C ASP A 298 -23.43 9.32 -19.08
N LEU A 299 -24.34 9.40 -18.09
CA LEU A 299 -24.12 8.80 -16.79
C LEU A 299 -23.98 7.28 -16.90
N ALA A 300 -24.85 6.63 -17.66
CA ALA A 300 -24.79 5.19 -17.89
C ALA A 300 -23.49 4.78 -18.62
N ALA A 301 -23.10 5.54 -19.65
CA ALA A 301 -21.82 5.31 -20.35
C ALA A 301 -20.61 5.48 -19.41
N GLN A 302 -20.63 6.51 -18.56
CA GLN A 302 -19.58 6.72 -17.55
C GLN A 302 -19.50 5.56 -16.56
N HIS A 303 -20.64 5.03 -16.11
CA HIS A 303 -20.67 3.89 -15.19
C HIS A 303 -20.06 2.64 -15.82
N VAL A 304 -20.43 2.32 -17.07
CA VAL A 304 -19.83 1.20 -17.81
C VAL A 304 -18.31 1.37 -17.94
N LEU A 305 -17.83 2.58 -18.24
CA LEU A 305 -16.41 2.88 -18.36
C LEU A 305 -15.65 2.70 -17.04
N LEU A 306 -16.28 3.08 -15.91
CA LEU A 306 -15.69 2.90 -14.58
C LEU A 306 -15.58 1.43 -14.21
N GLU A 307 -16.61 0.60 -14.51
CA GLU A 307 -16.57 -0.85 -14.28
C GLU A 307 -15.47 -1.54 -15.11
N VAL A 308 -15.39 -1.20 -16.40
CA VAL A 308 -14.31 -1.68 -17.28
C VAL A 308 -12.96 -1.22 -16.75
N GLY A 309 -12.87 0.03 -16.30
CA GLY A 309 -11.70 0.61 -15.66
C GLY A 309 -11.27 -0.15 -14.41
N ALA A 310 -12.19 -0.46 -13.53
CA ALA A 310 -11.93 -1.19 -12.30
C ALA A 310 -11.36 -2.59 -12.57
N ILE A 311 -11.92 -3.32 -13.53
CA ILE A 311 -11.42 -4.65 -13.93
C ILE A 311 -9.99 -4.56 -14.48
N THR A 312 -9.75 -3.61 -15.39
CA THR A 312 -8.43 -3.42 -16.01
C THR A 312 -7.38 -2.94 -15.02
N TYR A 313 -7.76 -2.14 -14.03
CA TYR A 313 -6.86 -1.62 -13.00
C TYR A 313 -6.35 -2.69 -12.02
N MET A 314 -7.02 -3.86 -11.90
CA MET A 314 -6.55 -4.95 -11.06
C MET A 314 -5.15 -5.48 -11.47
N PHE A 315 -4.82 -5.42 -12.77
CA PHE A 315 -3.53 -5.90 -13.28
C PHE A 315 -2.35 -5.06 -12.78
N PRO A 316 -2.30 -3.74 -13.00
CA PRO A 316 -1.23 -2.91 -12.46
C PRO A 316 -1.22 -2.91 -10.93
N LEU A 317 -2.36 -3.07 -10.25
CA LEU A 317 -2.44 -3.13 -8.80
C LEU A 317 -1.69 -4.34 -8.21
N GLY A 318 -1.68 -5.48 -8.91
CA GLY A 318 -0.87 -6.65 -8.54
C GLY A 318 0.63 -6.37 -8.62
N VAL A 319 1.07 -5.64 -9.65
CA VAL A 319 2.49 -5.22 -9.81
C VAL A 319 2.86 -4.12 -8.81
N HIS A 320 1.96 -3.17 -8.54
CA HIS A 320 2.09 -2.13 -7.49
C HIS A 320 2.43 -2.75 -6.13
N ALA A 321 1.62 -3.73 -5.71
CA ALA A 321 1.81 -4.41 -4.43
C ALA A 321 3.16 -5.14 -4.38
N ALA A 322 3.54 -5.85 -5.46
CA ALA A 322 4.84 -6.50 -5.57
C ALA A 322 6.00 -5.50 -5.54
N ALA A 323 5.86 -4.34 -6.20
CA ALA A 323 6.85 -3.26 -6.18
C ALA A 323 7.03 -2.70 -4.77
N CYS A 324 5.94 -2.39 -4.07
CA CYS A 324 5.97 -1.90 -2.68
C CYS A 324 6.73 -2.86 -1.75
N VAL A 325 6.37 -4.14 -1.78
CA VAL A 325 7.00 -5.17 -0.95
C VAL A 325 8.48 -5.31 -1.25
N ARG A 326 8.86 -5.45 -2.52
CA ARG A 326 10.25 -5.72 -2.92
C ARG A 326 11.16 -4.52 -2.69
N VAL A 327 10.71 -3.31 -3.07
CA VAL A 327 11.46 -2.06 -2.82
C VAL A 327 11.61 -1.83 -1.32
N GLY A 328 10.53 -1.97 -0.54
CA GLY A 328 10.58 -1.81 0.91
C GLY A 328 11.55 -2.80 1.57
N ASN A 329 11.50 -4.08 1.20
CA ASN A 329 12.40 -5.11 1.71
C ASN A 329 13.86 -4.84 1.34
N ALA A 330 14.16 -4.42 0.12
CA ALA A 330 15.51 -4.09 -0.32
C ALA A 330 16.07 -2.88 0.44
N LEU A 331 15.28 -1.82 0.62
CA LEU A 331 15.67 -0.63 1.38
C LEU A 331 15.89 -0.95 2.87
N GLY A 332 15.03 -1.77 3.46
CA GLY A 332 15.19 -2.25 4.83
C GLY A 332 16.46 -3.09 5.03
N ALA A 333 16.80 -3.92 4.06
CA ALA A 333 18.04 -4.70 4.05
C ALA A 333 19.29 -3.82 3.92
N GLY A 334 19.16 -2.60 3.38
CA GLY A 334 20.28 -1.71 3.06
C GLY A 334 20.80 -1.87 1.63
N ASP A 335 20.12 -2.68 0.82
CA ASP A 335 20.49 -2.94 -0.58
C ASP A 335 19.85 -1.91 -1.53
N THR A 336 20.51 -0.78 -1.65
CA THR A 336 20.08 0.33 -2.51
C THR A 336 20.03 -0.07 -3.99
N ASN A 337 20.98 -0.88 -4.44
CA ASN A 337 21.09 -1.29 -5.83
C ASN A 337 19.91 -2.21 -6.21
N ARG A 338 19.58 -3.15 -5.35
CA ARG A 338 18.42 -4.02 -5.55
C ARG A 338 17.12 -3.25 -5.60
N ALA A 339 16.93 -2.25 -4.72
CA ALA A 339 15.73 -1.38 -4.76
C ALA A 339 15.59 -0.66 -6.11
N LEU A 340 16.70 -0.17 -6.68
CA LEU A 340 16.72 0.48 -7.98
C LEU A 340 16.43 -0.51 -9.12
N ILE A 341 17.01 -1.72 -9.08
CA ILE A 341 16.74 -2.77 -10.08
C ILE A 341 15.27 -3.18 -10.02
N THR A 342 14.72 -3.42 -8.83
CA THR A 342 13.30 -3.73 -8.64
C THR A 342 12.41 -2.66 -9.24
N SER A 343 12.70 -1.37 -8.98
CA SER A 343 11.92 -0.26 -9.53
C SER A 343 11.92 -0.25 -11.07
N LYS A 344 13.07 -0.50 -11.69
CA LYS A 344 13.16 -0.57 -13.16
C LYS A 344 12.41 -1.77 -13.71
N VAL A 345 12.55 -2.94 -13.07
CA VAL A 345 11.90 -4.19 -13.51
C VAL A 345 10.38 -4.09 -13.39
N THR A 346 9.86 -3.54 -12.29
CA THR A 346 8.42 -3.38 -12.09
C THR A 346 7.79 -2.40 -13.08
N LEU A 347 8.46 -1.29 -13.38
CA LEU A 347 8.02 -0.35 -14.42
C LEU A 347 8.01 -1.00 -15.82
N MET A 348 9.03 -1.80 -16.15
CA MET A 348 9.08 -2.53 -17.42
C MET A 348 7.94 -3.56 -17.53
N ILE A 349 7.69 -4.34 -16.45
CA ILE A 349 6.58 -5.29 -16.41
C ILE A 349 5.24 -4.56 -16.60
N SER A 350 5.04 -3.46 -15.89
CA SER A 350 3.83 -2.66 -16.01
C SER A 350 3.61 -2.14 -17.43
N GLY A 351 4.65 -1.60 -18.06
CA GLY A 351 4.57 -1.14 -19.44
C GLY A 351 4.20 -2.25 -20.42
N VAL A 352 4.82 -3.43 -20.30
CA VAL A 352 4.50 -4.59 -21.16
C VAL A 352 3.07 -5.07 -20.92
N LEU A 353 2.64 -5.21 -19.66
CA LEU A 353 1.27 -5.61 -19.34
C LEU A 353 0.25 -4.60 -19.84
N ALA A 354 0.52 -3.30 -19.70
CA ALA A 354 -0.36 -2.23 -20.16
C ALA A 354 -0.50 -2.22 -21.68
N VAL A 355 0.58 -2.49 -22.43
CA VAL A 355 0.52 -2.64 -23.89
C VAL A 355 -0.34 -3.84 -24.28
N LEU A 356 -0.12 -5.01 -23.68
CA LEU A 356 -0.91 -6.21 -23.96
C LEU A 356 -2.39 -5.99 -23.64
N GLN A 357 -2.68 -5.35 -22.52
CA GLN A 357 -4.02 -5.01 -22.09
C GLN A 357 -4.68 -3.98 -23.01
N GLY A 358 -3.94 -2.97 -23.47
CA GLY A 358 -4.41 -1.99 -24.44
C GLY A 358 -4.73 -2.61 -25.81
N ILE A 359 -3.93 -3.56 -26.27
CA ILE A 359 -4.20 -4.33 -27.49
C ILE A 359 -5.51 -5.12 -27.33
N MET A 360 -5.68 -5.84 -26.23
CA MET A 360 -6.89 -6.61 -25.94
C MET A 360 -8.13 -5.72 -25.87
N MET A 361 -8.04 -4.56 -25.19
CA MET A 361 -9.12 -3.59 -25.11
C MET A 361 -9.45 -2.96 -26.48
N GLY A 362 -8.43 -2.65 -27.27
CA GLY A 362 -8.62 -2.11 -28.63
C GLY A 362 -9.40 -3.05 -29.55
N PHE A 363 -9.14 -4.35 -29.46
CA PHE A 363 -9.90 -5.36 -30.22
C PHE A 363 -11.32 -5.59 -29.69
N SER A 364 -11.54 -5.45 -28.38
CA SER A 364 -12.83 -5.71 -27.73
C SER A 364 -13.73 -4.48 -27.58
N LYS A 365 -13.24 -3.27 -27.90
CA LYS A 365 -13.94 -1.99 -27.62
C LYS A 365 -15.39 -1.91 -28.13
N SER A 366 -15.68 -2.52 -29.28
CA SER A 366 -17.03 -2.53 -29.88
C SER A 366 -17.98 -3.55 -29.24
N VAL A 367 -17.44 -4.51 -28.47
CA VAL A 367 -18.23 -5.62 -27.89
C VAL A 367 -18.38 -5.46 -26.38
N VAL A 368 -17.40 -4.87 -25.70
CA VAL A 368 -17.38 -4.76 -24.23
C VAL A 368 -18.60 -4.02 -23.68
N GLY A 369 -19.10 -2.98 -24.37
CA GLY A 369 -20.32 -2.26 -23.95
C GLY A 369 -21.56 -3.16 -23.87
N TYR A 370 -21.70 -4.13 -24.78
CA TYR A 370 -22.84 -5.06 -24.79
C TYR A 370 -22.89 -6.04 -23.61
N ILE A 371 -21.79 -6.19 -22.87
CA ILE A 371 -21.77 -6.98 -21.62
C ILE A 371 -22.63 -6.31 -20.55
N PHE A 372 -22.73 -4.99 -20.58
CA PHE A 372 -23.38 -4.18 -19.55
C PHE A 372 -24.75 -3.67 -19.95
N THR A 373 -24.97 -3.37 -21.24
CA THR A 373 -26.23 -2.80 -21.76
C THR A 373 -26.49 -3.20 -23.21
N SER A 374 -27.77 -3.27 -23.57
CA SER A 374 -28.22 -3.48 -24.94
C SER A 374 -28.53 -2.17 -25.70
N ASP A 375 -28.40 -1.00 -25.04
CA ASP A 375 -28.65 0.30 -25.65
C ASP A 375 -27.50 0.70 -26.57
N GLU A 376 -27.78 0.77 -27.87
CA GLU A 376 -26.78 1.10 -28.90
C GLU A 376 -26.17 2.50 -28.73
N SER A 377 -26.93 3.46 -28.19
CA SER A 377 -26.44 4.83 -27.95
C SER A 377 -25.37 4.86 -26.87
N ILE A 378 -25.57 4.12 -25.78
CA ILE A 378 -24.61 3.97 -24.71
C ILE A 378 -23.37 3.22 -25.18
N VAL A 379 -23.56 2.09 -25.88
CA VAL A 379 -22.45 1.26 -26.43
C VAL A 379 -21.57 2.05 -27.39
N LYS A 380 -22.19 2.92 -28.22
CA LYS A 380 -21.44 3.78 -29.13
C LYS A 380 -20.53 4.76 -28.37
N ILE A 381 -21.08 5.48 -27.37
CA ILE A 381 -20.29 6.41 -26.52
C ILE A 381 -19.17 5.66 -25.81
N VAL A 382 -19.46 4.51 -25.22
CA VAL A 382 -18.45 3.66 -24.56
C VAL A 382 -17.35 3.26 -25.51
N SER A 383 -17.68 2.81 -26.74
CA SER A 383 -16.68 2.40 -27.76
C SER A 383 -15.78 3.56 -28.20
N GLU A 384 -16.32 4.76 -28.35
CA GLU A 384 -15.55 5.98 -28.67
C GLU A 384 -14.56 6.32 -27.56
N ILE A 385 -15.02 6.33 -26.30
CA ILE A 385 -14.18 6.66 -25.15
C ILE A 385 -13.18 5.55 -24.84
N LEU A 386 -13.51 4.27 -25.06
CA LEU A 386 -12.57 3.16 -24.91
C LEU A 386 -11.35 3.31 -25.82
N THR A 387 -11.50 3.96 -26.98
CA THR A 387 -10.35 4.26 -27.85
C THR A 387 -9.35 5.19 -27.15
N LEU A 388 -9.85 6.20 -26.43
CA LEU A 388 -9.03 7.10 -25.61
C LEU A 388 -8.49 6.36 -24.38
N TYR A 389 -9.34 5.54 -23.75
CA TYR A 389 -9.01 4.79 -22.56
C TYR A 389 -7.83 3.83 -22.75
N VAL A 390 -7.66 3.25 -23.95
CA VAL A 390 -6.49 2.41 -24.31
C VAL A 390 -5.17 3.16 -24.06
N PHE A 391 -5.12 4.45 -24.36
CA PHE A 391 -3.95 5.28 -24.09
C PHE A 391 -3.86 5.67 -22.61
N LEU A 392 -5.00 6.05 -22.01
CA LEU A 392 -5.06 6.45 -20.61
C LEU A 392 -4.58 5.31 -19.70
N GLN A 393 -5.09 4.10 -19.88
CA GLN A 393 -4.75 2.95 -19.04
C GLN A 393 -3.25 2.60 -19.07
N PHE A 394 -2.55 2.90 -20.18
CA PHE A 394 -1.11 2.69 -20.25
C PHE A 394 -0.36 3.60 -19.27
N PHE A 395 -0.67 4.88 -19.27
CA PHE A 395 -0.05 5.83 -18.35
C PHE A 395 -0.52 5.62 -16.90
N ASP A 396 -1.79 5.31 -16.71
CA ASP A 396 -2.38 5.02 -15.40
C ASP A 396 -1.74 3.78 -14.75
N ALA A 397 -1.47 2.72 -15.52
CA ALA A 397 -0.74 1.56 -15.04
C ALA A 397 0.69 1.91 -14.59
N LEU A 398 1.37 2.82 -15.27
CA LEU A 398 2.68 3.30 -14.86
C LEU A 398 2.60 4.17 -13.59
N VAL A 399 1.62 5.06 -13.46
CA VAL A 399 1.36 5.85 -12.24
C VAL A 399 1.10 4.93 -11.06
N CYS A 400 0.25 3.92 -11.25
CA CYS A 400 -0.06 2.93 -10.22
C CYS A 400 1.20 2.24 -9.70
N VAL A 401 2.08 1.74 -10.57
CA VAL A 401 3.31 1.08 -10.15
C VAL A 401 4.33 2.05 -9.55
N CYS A 402 4.43 3.28 -10.09
CA CYS A 402 5.24 4.33 -9.49
C CYS A 402 4.81 4.66 -8.06
N SER A 403 3.49 4.74 -7.79
CA SER A 403 2.97 4.97 -6.44
C SER A 403 3.32 3.81 -5.50
N GLY A 404 3.32 2.56 -5.97
CA GLY A 404 3.81 1.40 -5.22
C GLY A 404 5.29 1.48 -4.85
N ILE A 405 6.14 1.92 -5.78
CA ILE A 405 7.57 2.17 -5.52
C ILE A 405 7.75 3.27 -4.46
N LEU A 406 7.02 4.39 -4.60
CA LEU A 406 7.07 5.51 -3.65
C LEU A 406 6.54 5.12 -2.27
N LEU A 407 5.52 4.26 -2.20
CA LEU A 407 4.97 3.68 -0.98
C LEU A 407 6.03 2.82 -0.28
N GLY A 408 6.67 1.89 -0.98
CA GLY A 408 7.76 1.07 -0.45
C GLY A 408 8.97 1.89 -0.01
N ALA A 409 9.24 3.02 -0.69
CA ALA A 409 10.29 3.98 -0.33
C ALA A 409 9.91 4.92 0.84
N GLY A 410 8.65 4.94 1.27
CA GLY A 410 8.16 5.83 2.33
C GLY A 410 8.09 7.29 1.91
N LYS A 411 7.67 7.56 0.66
CA LYS A 411 7.55 8.89 0.04
C LYS A 411 6.10 9.29 -0.27
N GLN A 412 5.15 8.77 0.49
CA GLN A 412 3.70 8.99 0.33
C GLN A 412 3.30 10.48 0.28
N LYS A 413 3.98 11.35 1.03
CA LYS A 413 3.71 12.80 1.03
C LYS A 413 3.84 13.42 -0.36
N ILE A 414 4.86 13.00 -1.11
CA ILE A 414 5.09 13.53 -2.47
C ILE A 414 4.03 12.99 -3.41
N ALA A 415 3.67 11.70 -3.27
CA ALA A 415 2.62 11.08 -4.07
C ALA A 415 1.25 11.74 -3.81
N ALA A 416 0.87 11.97 -2.54
CA ALA A 416 -0.37 12.65 -2.18
C ALA A 416 -0.46 14.07 -2.74
N LEU A 417 0.62 14.85 -2.61
CA LEU A 417 0.68 16.20 -3.15
C LEU A 417 0.58 16.21 -4.69
N SER A 418 1.24 15.24 -5.34
CA SER A 418 1.14 15.09 -6.79
C SER A 418 -0.29 14.75 -7.22
N ASN A 419 -0.96 13.80 -6.54
CA ASN A 419 -2.36 13.46 -6.81
C ASN A 419 -3.27 14.68 -6.65
N LEU A 420 -3.09 15.47 -5.58
CA LEU A 420 -3.84 16.71 -5.39
C LEU A 420 -3.66 17.68 -6.56
N ILE A 421 -2.41 17.96 -6.95
CA ILE A 421 -2.12 18.93 -8.01
C ILE A 421 -2.59 18.39 -9.37
N CYS A 422 -2.23 17.15 -9.72
CA CYS A 422 -2.52 16.59 -11.02
C CYS A 422 -4.03 16.40 -11.22
N TYR A 423 -4.73 15.75 -10.30
CA TYR A 423 -6.16 15.48 -10.47
C TYR A 423 -7.03 16.73 -10.25
N TYR A 424 -6.79 17.52 -9.19
CA TYR A 424 -7.71 18.59 -8.79
C TYR A 424 -7.33 19.96 -9.32
N CYS A 425 -6.05 20.26 -9.55
CA CYS A 425 -5.63 21.55 -10.10
C CYS A 425 -5.47 21.51 -11.63
N ILE A 426 -5.27 20.34 -12.24
CA ILE A 426 -5.06 20.21 -13.69
C ILE A 426 -6.18 19.38 -14.32
N GLY A 427 -6.33 18.11 -13.93
CA GLY A 427 -7.20 17.14 -14.58
C GLY A 427 -8.67 17.56 -14.57
N LEU A 428 -9.24 17.82 -13.39
CA LEU A 428 -10.63 18.24 -13.26
C LEU A 428 -10.91 19.60 -13.94
N PRO A 429 -10.15 20.68 -13.72
CA PRO A 429 -10.43 21.93 -14.40
C PRO A 429 -10.36 21.84 -15.93
N VAL A 430 -9.36 21.13 -16.46
CA VAL A 430 -9.24 20.90 -17.91
C VAL A 430 -10.39 20.02 -18.40
N GLY A 431 -10.68 18.92 -17.69
CA GLY A 431 -11.78 18.02 -18.04
C GLY A 431 -13.14 18.71 -18.04
N ILE A 432 -13.45 19.50 -17.00
CA ILE A 432 -14.69 20.28 -16.91
C ILE A 432 -14.79 21.31 -18.05
N SER A 433 -13.68 22.00 -18.34
CA SER A 433 -13.65 22.97 -19.44
C SER A 433 -13.89 22.30 -20.80
N LEU A 434 -13.27 21.15 -21.05
CA LEU A 434 -13.50 20.40 -22.29
C LEU A 434 -14.91 19.79 -22.35
N MET A 435 -15.46 19.41 -21.20
CA MET A 435 -16.78 18.79 -21.09
C MET A 435 -17.90 19.79 -21.40
N PHE A 436 -17.85 20.99 -20.81
CA PHE A 436 -18.94 21.97 -20.85
C PHE A 436 -18.66 23.15 -21.81
N LEU A 437 -17.42 23.67 -21.90
CA LEU A 437 -17.10 24.82 -22.76
C LEU A 437 -16.79 24.38 -24.21
N ALA A 438 -16.11 23.24 -24.39
CA ALA A 438 -15.82 22.69 -25.73
C ALA A 438 -16.90 21.67 -26.19
N GLU A 439 -17.94 21.47 -25.37
CA GLU A 439 -19.10 20.58 -25.67
C GLU A 439 -18.71 19.13 -26.01
N LEU A 440 -17.53 18.68 -25.57
CA LEU A 440 -17.06 17.32 -25.80
C LEU A 440 -17.73 16.26 -24.88
N ARG A 441 -18.65 16.67 -24.01
CA ARG A 441 -19.37 15.79 -23.10
C ARG A 441 -18.40 14.92 -22.26
N ILE A 442 -18.71 13.63 -22.05
CA ILE A 442 -17.85 12.72 -21.27
C ILE A 442 -16.44 12.59 -21.87
N LEU A 443 -16.30 12.64 -23.20
CA LEU A 443 -14.99 12.58 -23.85
C LEU A 443 -14.05 13.67 -23.34
N GLY A 444 -14.58 14.88 -23.09
CA GLY A 444 -13.80 16.01 -22.52
C GLY A 444 -13.24 15.70 -21.14
N LEU A 445 -14.05 15.05 -20.27
CA LEU A 445 -13.61 14.62 -18.95
C LEU A 445 -12.44 13.62 -19.03
N TRP A 446 -12.58 12.59 -19.85
CA TRP A 446 -11.55 11.57 -20.03
C TRP A 446 -10.27 12.12 -20.69
N LEU A 447 -10.38 13.10 -21.59
CA LEU A 447 -9.21 13.84 -22.12
C LEU A 447 -8.49 14.62 -21.03
N GLY A 448 -9.22 15.29 -20.13
CA GLY A 448 -8.63 15.97 -18.98
C GLY A 448 -7.88 15.01 -18.05
N LEU A 449 -8.47 13.84 -17.79
CA LEU A 449 -7.81 12.78 -17.02
C LEU A 449 -6.58 12.23 -17.73
N LEU A 450 -6.63 12.03 -19.06
CA LEU A 450 -5.46 11.58 -19.84
C LEU A 450 -4.29 12.57 -19.71
N ILE A 451 -4.53 13.86 -19.90
CA ILE A 451 -3.51 14.90 -19.76
C ILE A 451 -2.89 14.87 -18.35
N CYS A 452 -3.74 14.77 -17.34
CA CYS A 452 -3.32 14.66 -15.95
C CYS A 452 -2.40 13.45 -15.72
N VAL A 453 -2.82 12.26 -16.14
CA VAL A 453 -2.09 11.01 -15.91
C VAL A 453 -0.77 10.98 -16.68
N ILE A 454 -0.69 11.56 -17.88
CA ILE A 454 0.57 11.74 -18.62
C ILE A 454 1.54 12.62 -17.82
N ILE A 455 1.10 13.78 -17.35
CA ILE A 455 1.94 14.70 -16.55
C ILE A 455 2.43 14.00 -15.29
N GLN A 456 1.54 13.28 -14.61
CA GLN A 456 1.84 12.54 -13.39
C GLN A 456 2.84 11.40 -13.63
N THR A 457 2.69 10.65 -14.74
CA THR A 457 3.63 9.59 -15.13
C THR A 457 5.02 10.17 -15.36
N CYS A 458 5.13 11.27 -16.10
CA CYS A 458 6.40 11.95 -16.35
C CYS A 458 7.03 12.44 -15.04
N PHE A 459 6.23 13.02 -14.14
CA PHE A 459 6.70 13.49 -12.84
C PHE A 459 7.19 12.34 -11.95
N PHE A 460 6.39 11.28 -11.77
CA PHE A 460 6.76 10.15 -10.91
C PHE A 460 7.97 9.39 -11.45
N THR A 461 8.02 9.14 -12.76
CA THR A 461 9.15 8.46 -13.39
C THR A 461 10.43 9.27 -13.20
N THR A 462 10.40 10.59 -13.48
CA THR A 462 11.53 11.49 -13.26
C THR A 462 11.95 11.51 -11.79
N LEU A 463 10.97 11.58 -10.87
CA LEU A 463 11.22 11.57 -9.43
C LEU A 463 11.95 10.29 -9.00
N ILE A 464 11.47 9.11 -9.41
CA ILE A 464 12.05 7.81 -9.05
C ILE A 464 13.51 7.71 -9.52
N PHE A 465 13.81 8.15 -10.75
CA PHE A 465 15.18 8.10 -11.27
C PHE A 465 16.10 9.17 -10.69
N LYS A 466 15.58 10.34 -10.27
CA LYS A 466 16.35 11.41 -9.61
C LYS A 466 16.41 11.27 -8.08
N LEU A 467 15.72 10.30 -7.50
CA LEU A 467 15.68 10.11 -6.06
C LEU A 467 17.06 9.76 -5.50
N ASN A 468 17.46 10.39 -4.40
CA ASN A 468 18.67 9.99 -3.68
C ASN A 468 18.42 8.68 -2.91
N TRP A 469 18.58 7.55 -3.61
CA TRP A 469 18.31 6.23 -3.08
C TRP A 469 19.13 5.88 -1.83
N LYS A 470 20.38 6.37 -1.72
CA LYS A 470 21.20 6.18 -0.52
C LYS A 470 20.55 6.81 0.72
N LYS A 471 20.12 8.08 0.61
CA LYS A 471 19.41 8.77 1.70
C LYS A 471 18.07 8.09 2.03
N VAL A 472 17.38 7.56 1.03
CA VAL A 472 16.12 6.81 1.25
C VAL A 472 16.38 5.51 1.99
N THR A 473 17.45 4.79 1.64
CA THR A 473 17.89 3.56 2.33
C THR A 473 18.21 3.83 3.79
N GLU A 474 18.98 4.88 4.09
CA GLU A 474 19.29 5.29 5.46
C GLU A 474 18.01 5.61 6.27
N GLN A 475 17.07 6.33 5.66
CA GLN A 475 15.79 6.64 6.29
C GLN A 475 14.95 5.38 6.54
N ALA A 476 14.97 4.42 5.63
CA ALA A 476 14.26 3.15 5.77
C ALA A 476 14.87 2.32 6.91
N GLN A 477 16.20 2.20 6.97
CA GLN A 477 16.90 1.50 8.03
C GLN A 477 16.67 2.14 9.41
N LYS A 478 16.65 3.48 9.48
CA LYS A 478 16.30 4.20 10.72
C LYS A 478 14.88 3.87 11.20
N ARG A 479 13.89 3.86 10.28
CA ARG A 479 12.51 3.45 10.62
C ARG A 479 12.44 1.99 11.07
N ALA A 480 13.23 1.12 10.48
CA ALA A 480 13.34 -0.29 10.83
C ALA A 480 14.08 -0.56 12.17
N GLY A 481 14.58 0.49 12.83
CA GLY A 481 15.27 0.37 14.12
C GLY A 481 16.73 -0.08 14.02
N LYS A 482 17.34 -0.06 12.84
CA LYS A 482 18.78 -0.20 12.70
C LYS A 482 19.42 1.17 12.95
N HIS A 483 20.01 1.34 14.13
CA HIS A 483 20.95 2.44 14.32
C HIS A 483 22.15 2.20 13.41
N ALA A 484 22.51 3.20 12.61
CA ALA A 484 23.79 3.17 11.90
C ALA A 484 24.89 2.95 12.97
N LYS A 485 25.56 1.79 12.92
CA LYS A 485 26.85 1.68 13.60
C LYS A 485 27.73 2.73 12.92
N VAL A 486 27.98 3.82 13.61
CA VAL A 486 29.07 4.73 13.25
C VAL A 486 30.32 3.87 13.36
N VAL A 487 30.78 3.35 12.23
CA VAL A 487 32.12 2.82 12.13
C VAL A 487 33.01 4.06 12.23
N CYS A 488 33.40 4.39 13.46
CA CYS A 488 34.59 5.21 13.66
C CYS A 488 35.74 4.42 13.04
N VAL A 489 36.06 4.75 11.82
CA VAL A 489 37.37 4.40 11.27
C VAL A 489 38.36 5.17 12.14
N GLN A 490 38.82 4.53 13.22
CA GLN A 490 40.00 4.98 13.89
C GLN A 490 41.10 4.93 12.82
N LYS A 491 41.47 6.11 12.32
CA LYS A 491 42.69 6.30 11.58
C LYS A 491 43.78 5.75 12.49
N ALA A 492 44.37 4.62 12.14
CA ALA A 492 45.53 4.11 12.81
C ALA A 492 46.56 5.26 12.90
N PRO A 493 47.13 5.52 14.08
CA PRO A 493 48.18 6.53 14.16
C PRO A 493 49.31 6.08 13.22
N SER A 494 49.69 6.95 12.31
CA SER A 494 50.89 6.79 11.51
C SER A 494 52.07 6.68 12.46
N ILE A 495 52.59 5.47 12.66
CA ILE A 495 53.85 5.23 13.34
C ILE A 495 54.92 5.88 12.46
N GLY A 496 55.45 6.96 12.99
CA GLY A 496 56.51 7.72 12.33
C GLY A 496 57.77 6.88 12.16
N GLN A 497 58.44 7.18 11.10
CA GLN A 497 59.68 6.68 10.56
C GLN A 497 60.91 6.88 11.47
N SER A 498 60.82 6.65 12.79
CA SER A 498 61.92 6.87 13.72
C SER A 498 62.40 5.62 14.49
N VAL A 499 62.01 4.43 14.05
CA VAL A 499 62.44 3.16 14.67
C VAL A 499 63.30 2.30 13.72
N LEU A 500 63.65 2.82 12.55
CA LEU A 500 64.52 2.05 11.62
C LEU A 500 66.02 2.28 11.77
N ASP A 501 66.44 3.21 12.66
CA ASP A 501 67.88 3.54 12.82
C ASP A 501 68.53 3.01 14.10
N THR A 502 67.85 2.12 14.89
CA THR A 502 68.43 1.63 16.17
C THR A 502 68.64 0.11 16.23
N LEU A 503 68.51 -0.61 15.12
CA LEU A 503 68.75 -2.07 15.09
C LEU A 503 69.86 -2.51 14.16
N VAL A 504 70.86 -1.67 14.01
CA VAL A 504 72.13 -2.08 13.37
C VAL A 504 73.29 -1.70 14.30
N SER A 505 73.38 -2.31 15.46
CA SER A 505 74.64 -2.53 16.18
C SER A 505 74.40 -3.42 17.40
N GLU A 506 75.12 -4.46 17.45
CA GLU A 506 75.35 -5.43 18.51
C GLU A 506 74.81 -6.82 18.24
N GLY A 507 75.57 -7.54 17.49
CA GLY A 507 75.67 -8.98 17.51
C GLY A 507 76.68 -9.43 18.53
N GLN A 508 76.51 -10.64 18.95
CA GLN A 508 77.45 -11.56 19.61
C GLN A 508 77.23 -11.86 21.09
N ASN A 509 76.98 -13.12 21.27
CA ASN A 509 77.54 -14.08 22.23
C ASN A 509 76.62 -14.61 23.36
N ASN A 510 76.43 -15.92 23.22
CA ASN A 510 76.67 -17.02 24.16
C ASN A 510 75.53 -17.45 25.15
N ASP A 511 75.06 -18.61 24.84
CA ASP A 511 75.15 -19.89 25.59
C ASP A 511 74.38 -20.07 26.92
N GLU A 512 73.61 -21.14 26.87
CA GLU A 512 73.52 -22.22 27.86
C GLU A 512 72.48 -22.20 29.01
N GLN A 513 71.83 -23.30 29.02
CA GLN A 513 71.28 -24.08 30.15
C GLN A 513 69.85 -23.88 30.64
N THR A 514 69.07 -24.93 30.30
CA THR A 514 67.96 -25.51 31.07
C THR A 514 68.45 -26.00 32.47
N PRO A 515 67.68 -26.43 33.48
CA PRO A 515 66.36 -27.11 33.36
C PRO A 515 65.37 -26.89 34.55
N ASP A 516 64.15 -27.39 34.29
CA ASP A 516 63.33 -28.26 35.13
C ASP A 516 62.47 -27.78 36.34
N THR A 517 61.36 -28.46 36.41
CA THR A 517 60.45 -28.73 37.55
C THR A 517 59.40 -27.63 37.84
N GLY A 518 58.10 -27.88 37.92
CA GLY A 518 57.33 -29.05 38.19
C GLY A 518 56.13 -28.66 39.06
N ALA A 519 55.00 -29.32 38.86
CA ALA A 519 53.84 -29.44 39.76
C ALA A 519 52.84 -28.30 39.83
N SER A 520 51.62 -28.50 39.33
CA SER A 520 50.52 -29.30 39.86
C SER A 520 49.57 -28.55 40.78
N ALA A 521 48.34 -28.60 40.40
CA ALA A 521 47.13 -28.80 41.23
C ALA A 521 46.22 -27.60 41.56
N SER A 522 45.05 -27.73 41.07
CA SER A 522 43.71 -27.84 41.74
C SER A 522 42.82 -26.57 41.83
N ILE A 523 41.66 -26.77 41.23
CA ILE A 523 40.36 -26.12 41.44
C ILE A 523 39.88 -26.34 42.91
N PRO A 524 39.11 -25.48 43.58
CA PRO A 524 37.68 -25.43 43.43
C PRO A 524 37.01 -24.05 43.62
N GLU A 525 35.77 -23.97 43.08
CA GLU A 525 34.66 -23.08 43.48
C GLU A 525 34.10 -23.51 44.87
N PRO A 526 33.05 -22.88 45.47
CA PRO A 526 32.32 -21.60 45.26
C PRO A 526 32.05 -20.86 46.61
N TRP A 527 31.07 -19.90 46.61
CA TRP A 527 30.12 -19.44 47.66
C TRP A 527 30.14 -17.95 48.04
N ASP A 528 29.01 -17.36 47.74
CA ASP A 528 28.09 -16.48 48.50
C ASP A 528 28.54 -15.22 49.27
N ASP A 529 27.79 -14.19 48.90
CA ASP A 529 27.02 -13.21 49.72
C ASP A 529 27.74 -12.03 50.44
N ILE A 530 26.94 -10.93 50.40
CA ILE A 530 26.74 -9.85 51.39
C ILE A 530 27.39 -8.47 51.12
N THR A 531 26.41 -7.52 50.87
CA THR A 531 26.32 -6.11 51.31
C THR A 531 27.34 -5.04 50.93
N GLY A 532 26.79 -4.08 50.21
CA GLY A 532 26.77 -2.63 50.62
C GLY A 532 28.08 -1.85 50.66
N ASN A 533 28.21 -0.94 49.74
CA ASN A 533 28.32 0.48 50.11
C ASN A 533 28.51 1.41 48.89
N LYS A 534 27.92 2.60 49.07
CA LYS A 534 28.07 3.79 48.24
C LYS A 534 29.51 4.19 48.03
N VAL A 535 29.89 4.50 46.78
CA VAL A 535 30.97 5.47 46.53
C VAL A 535 30.58 6.33 45.31
N SER A 536 30.49 7.62 45.60
CA SER A 536 30.36 8.76 44.72
C SER A 536 31.51 8.80 43.71
N ALA A 537 31.17 8.96 42.42
CA ALA A 537 32.16 9.24 41.39
C ALA A 537 31.88 10.57 40.73
N THR A 538 32.78 11.44 40.90
CA THR A 538 32.99 12.79 40.43
C THR A 538 32.87 12.92 38.90
N LEU A 539 31.98 13.80 38.44
CA LEU A 539 31.93 14.35 37.11
C LEU A 539 33.21 15.13 36.79
N ARG A 540 33.91 14.76 35.74
CA ARG A 540 34.83 15.66 35.03
C ARG A 540 34.22 16.02 33.68
N SER A 541 33.89 17.28 33.57
CA SER A 541 33.53 17.97 32.34
C SER A 541 34.69 17.98 31.38
N CYS A 542 34.47 17.58 30.14
CA CYS A 542 35.30 17.95 29.01
C CYS A 542 34.50 18.90 28.12
N GLU A 543 34.90 20.16 28.15
CA GLU A 543 34.56 21.18 27.17
C GLU A 543 35.01 20.73 25.78
N VAL A 544 34.11 20.75 24.82
CA VAL A 544 34.44 20.74 23.40
C VAL A 544 34.01 22.07 22.81
N LYS A 545 35.02 22.91 22.58
CA LYS A 545 34.90 24.16 21.83
C LYS A 545 34.70 23.87 20.35
N ASN A 546 33.70 24.56 19.79
CA ASN A 546 33.59 25.10 18.41
C ASN A 546 34.14 24.29 17.23
N CYS A 547 33.23 23.70 16.47
CA CYS A 547 33.33 23.69 15.03
C CYS A 547 32.00 24.19 14.43
N VAL A 548 32.04 25.42 13.96
CA VAL A 548 31.03 26.10 13.19
C VAL A 548 30.88 25.38 11.85
N CYS A 549 29.73 24.80 11.58
CA CYS A 549 29.38 24.32 10.26
C CYS A 549 28.25 25.16 9.69
N ASN A 550 28.65 26.11 8.87
CA ASN A 550 27.82 27.05 8.13
C ASN A 550 27.19 26.33 6.92
N LYS A 551 26.12 25.54 7.12
CA LYS A 551 25.35 24.93 6.00
C LYS A 551 23.89 24.56 6.37
N GLN A 552 23.27 25.21 7.34
CA GLN A 552 21.92 24.86 7.82
C GLN A 552 20.80 25.87 7.51
N ILE A 553 21.09 26.95 6.80
CA ILE A 553 20.14 28.06 6.60
C ILE A 553 19.22 27.86 5.38
N HIS A 554 19.54 26.95 4.45
CA HIS A 554 18.70 26.78 3.24
C HIS A 554 17.68 25.62 3.32
N GLN A 555 17.74 24.80 4.35
CA GLN A 555 16.83 23.63 4.46
C GLN A 555 15.64 23.90 5.38
N ASP A 556 15.76 24.80 6.34
CA ASP A 556 14.66 25.15 7.27
C ASP A 556 13.60 26.06 6.63
N SER A 557 13.96 26.85 5.63
CA SER A 557 13.01 27.68 4.87
C SER A 557 12.04 26.86 4.01
N PHE A 558 12.45 25.69 3.56
CA PHE A 558 11.58 24.78 2.77
C PHE A 558 10.65 23.96 3.68
N ASN A 559 11.14 23.56 4.86
CA ASN A 559 10.33 22.84 5.85
C ASN A 559 9.28 23.75 6.53
N PHE A 560 9.55 25.03 6.70
CA PHE A 560 8.59 25.98 7.27
C PHE A 560 7.43 26.29 6.33
N LYS A 561 7.67 26.34 5.01
CA LYS A 561 6.60 26.47 4.00
C LYS A 561 5.74 25.22 3.87
N LEU A 562 6.31 24.01 4.08
CA LEU A 562 5.54 22.76 4.08
C LEU A 562 4.67 22.60 5.34
N LEU A 563 5.15 23.05 6.50
CA LEU A 563 4.36 23.05 7.75
C LEU A 563 3.17 24.02 7.68
N HIS A 564 3.31 25.14 6.99
CA HIS A 564 2.19 26.05 6.73
C HIS A 564 1.18 25.47 5.74
N LEU A 565 1.61 24.64 4.79
CA LEU A 565 0.73 23.93 3.87
C LEU A 565 -0.06 22.84 4.58
N ASP A 566 0.57 22.08 5.50
CA ASP A 566 -0.10 21.08 6.36
C ASP A 566 -1.22 21.75 7.21
N HIS A 567 -1.02 22.98 7.68
CA HIS A 567 -2.02 23.73 8.44
C HIS A 567 -3.16 24.28 7.55
N VAL A 568 -2.85 24.71 6.33
CA VAL A 568 -3.84 25.20 5.36
C VAL A 568 -4.70 24.06 4.83
N ILE A 569 -4.11 22.89 4.56
CA ILE A 569 -4.85 21.67 4.15
C ILE A 569 -5.75 21.19 5.30
N PHE A 570 -5.28 21.20 6.55
CA PHE A 570 -6.07 20.82 7.71
C PHE A 570 -7.21 21.82 7.99
N GLN A 571 -6.98 23.11 7.83
CA GLN A 571 -8.04 24.15 7.94
C GLN A 571 -9.03 24.13 6.78
N PHE A 572 -8.60 23.76 5.57
CA PHE A 572 -9.49 23.67 4.41
C PHE A 572 -10.46 22.48 4.52
N PHE A 573 -10.05 21.39 5.16
CA PHE A 573 -10.86 20.17 5.31
C PHE A 573 -11.68 20.11 6.61
N PHE A 574 -11.28 20.80 7.69
CA PHE A 574 -11.91 20.62 9.01
C PHE A 574 -12.57 21.86 9.63
N PHE A 575 -12.36 23.07 9.12
CA PHE A 575 -12.79 24.30 9.83
C PHE A 575 -13.56 25.32 9.00
N ASN A 576 -14.17 25.00 7.88
CA ASN A 576 -15.10 25.93 7.24
C ASN A 576 -16.54 25.58 7.59
N LYS A 577 -16.98 26.11 8.72
CA LYS A 577 -18.30 25.93 9.33
C LYS A 577 -19.43 26.65 8.62
N SER A 578 -19.36 26.89 7.33
CA SER A 578 -20.50 27.40 6.54
C SER A 578 -20.30 27.14 5.05
N ALA A 579 -21.17 26.36 4.47
CA ALA A 579 -21.51 26.26 3.04
C ALA A 579 -20.58 25.49 2.09
N LYS A 580 -19.34 25.11 2.42
CA LYS A 580 -18.43 24.44 1.46
C LYS A 580 -18.12 22.97 1.73
N ILE A 581 -18.36 22.46 2.94
CA ILE A 581 -18.24 21.01 3.25
C ILE A 581 -19.37 20.25 2.57
N SER A 582 -20.54 20.86 2.44
CA SER A 582 -21.67 20.28 1.71
C SER A 582 -21.34 19.98 0.25
N THR A 583 -20.53 20.82 -0.41
CA THR A 583 -20.24 20.66 -1.83
C THR A 583 -19.28 19.50 -2.11
N ILE A 584 -18.31 19.23 -1.26
CA ILE A 584 -17.33 18.14 -1.48
C ILE A 584 -17.93 16.78 -1.13
N LEU A 585 -18.77 16.69 -0.11
CA LEU A 585 -19.54 15.48 0.20
C LEU A 585 -20.70 15.25 -0.80
N CYS A 586 -21.31 16.33 -1.36
CA CYS A 586 -22.27 16.24 -2.44
C CYS A 586 -21.71 15.56 -3.70
N PHE A 587 -20.43 15.74 -3.99
CA PHE A 587 -19.83 15.16 -5.19
C PHE A 587 -19.72 13.63 -5.14
N SER A 588 -19.69 13.02 -3.96
CA SER A 588 -19.45 11.59 -3.79
C SER A 588 -20.68 10.69 -3.82
N VAL A 589 -21.86 11.25 -3.70
CA VAL A 589 -23.05 10.48 -3.35
C VAL A 589 -24.03 10.30 -4.50
N ASN A 590 -23.87 11.02 -5.60
CA ASN A 590 -24.84 11.04 -6.71
C ASN A 590 -24.68 9.93 -7.78
N MET A 591 -23.82 8.94 -7.59
CA MET A 591 -23.58 7.92 -8.61
C MET A 591 -24.67 6.85 -8.79
N GLY A 592 -25.64 6.78 -7.90
CA GLY A 592 -26.64 5.71 -7.94
C GLY A 592 -28.08 6.11 -8.25
N CYS A 593 -28.41 7.40 -8.27
CA CYS A 593 -29.83 7.80 -8.19
C CYS A 593 -30.37 8.66 -9.33
N CYS A 594 -29.61 8.96 -10.38
CA CYS A 594 -30.14 9.79 -11.48
C CYS A 594 -30.92 9.04 -12.56
N VAL A 595 -31.16 7.75 -12.42
CA VAL A 595 -31.87 6.96 -13.45
C VAL A 595 -33.41 7.08 -13.39
N TYR A 596 -34.00 7.71 -12.36
CA TYR A 596 -35.44 7.63 -12.16
C TYR A 596 -36.17 8.92 -11.72
N ILE A 597 -35.86 10.08 -12.23
CA ILE A 597 -36.68 11.25 -11.96
C ILE A 597 -36.85 12.09 -13.23
N ASN A 598 -37.73 11.67 -14.15
CA ASN A 598 -38.36 12.60 -15.10
C ASN A 598 -39.55 12.04 -15.92
N GLU A 599 -40.40 11.18 -15.39
CA GLU A 599 -41.60 10.80 -16.10
C GLU A 599 -42.94 11.35 -15.53
N GLU A 600 -42.93 12.17 -14.47
CA GLU A 600 -44.21 12.69 -13.91
C GLU A 600 -44.29 14.22 -13.82
N LYS A 601 -43.83 14.96 -14.82
CA LYS A 601 -44.22 16.37 -14.97
C LYS A 601 -44.48 16.76 -16.43
N LYS A 602 -45.39 16.03 -17.08
CA LYS A 602 -46.12 16.53 -18.24
C LYS A 602 -47.53 15.95 -18.24
N LEU A 603 -48.36 16.42 -17.30
CA LEU A 603 -49.84 16.37 -17.40
C LEU A 603 -50.39 17.20 -16.22
N THR A 604 -50.38 18.49 -16.37
CA THR A 604 -51.43 19.51 -16.08
C THR A 604 -50.93 20.86 -16.56
#